data_ca97a71b44e360046527af522e6f1a20
#
_entry.id   ca97a71b44e360046527af522e6f1a20
#
_cell.length_a   1.000
_cell.length_b   1.000
_cell.length_c   1.000
_cell.angle_alpha   90.00
_cell.angle_beta   90.00
_cell.angle_gamma   90.00
#
_symmetry.space_group_name_H-M   'P 1'
#
loop_
_entity.id
_entity.type
_entity.pdbx_description
1 polymer ?
#
loop_
_entity_poly.entity_id
_entity_poly.type
_entity_poly.pdbx_seq_one_letter_code
_entity_poly.pdbx_strand_id
1 'polypeptide(L)'
;ELYHVAEDFSQANDLAAQNPQKLKELQDLFVQEAVRNHVFPLDDRRVERFDARIAGRPDLVGSRTSLTLHEGMTGISENAFINIKGRSYAVTADVEVPPGGANGVILAQAGRFGGWSLYMKGGRVHEVYNFGGLERTTVSSPQALPPGRHTILYEFAYDGGKPGSGGTSRLSVDGKTVGEARVPRTMPFVYSADEGVDVGMDNE
;
A
#
# COMPACT_ATOMS: atom_id res chain seq x y z
N GLU A 1 18.46 -23.19 -21.62
CA GLU A 1 19.62 -22.39 -22.02
C GLU A 1 20.76 -22.64 -21.05
N LEU A 2 22.01 -22.50 -21.52
CA LEU A 2 23.24 -22.66 -20.72
C LEU A 2 24.25 -21.60 -21.15
N TYR A 3 24.79 -20.84 -20.19
CA TYR A 3 25.73 -19.77 -20.45
C TYR A 3 26.98 -19.86 -19.61
N HIS A 4 28.15 -19.50 -20.17
CA HIS A 4 29.38 -19.34 -19.43
C HIS A 4 29.54 -17.89 -18.98
N VAL A 5 28.92 -17.51 -17.87
CA VAL A 5 28.73 -16.12 -17.43
C VAL A 5 30.05 -15.37 -17.21
N ALA A 6 31.16 -16.07 -16.92
CA ALA A 6 32.47 -15.43 -16.77
C ALA A 6 33.07 -14.94 -18.09
N GLU A 7 32.72 -15.55 -19.23
CA GLU A 7 33.19 -15.21 -20.56
C GLU A 7 32.11 -14.49 -21.39
N ASP A 8 30.82 -14.76 -21.08
CA ASP A 8 29.67 -14.21 -21.76
C ASP A 8 28.68 -13.65 -20.73
N PHE A 9 29.03 -12.53 -20.11
CA PHE A 9 28.20 -11.84 -19.10
C PHE A 9 26.84 -11.43 -19.65
N SER A 10 26.76 -11.10 -20.94
CA SER A 10 25.51 -10.70 -21.61
C SER A 10 24.58 -11.85 -21.96
N GLN A 11 25.05 -13.12 -21.77
CA GLN A 11 24.31 -14.32 -22.11
C GLN A 11 23.84 -14.34 -23.59
N ALA A 12 24.71 -13.91 -24.49
CA ALA A 12 24.44 -13.83 -25.91
C ALA A 12 24.56 -15.20 -26.63
N ASN A 13 25.39 -16.11 -26.09
CA ASN A 13 25.69 -17.38 -26.74
C ASN A 13 25.19 -18.56 -25.89
N ASP A 14 24.07 -19.14 -26.29
CA ASP A 14 23.52 -20.33 -25.64
C ASP A 14 24.37 -21.56 -25.99
N LEU A 15 25.00 -22.17 -24.99
CA LEU A 15 25.85 -23.34 -25.11
C LEU A 15 25.11 -24.66 -24.81
N ALA A 16 23.82 -24.67 -24.61
CA ALA A 16 23.03 -25.84 -24.22
C ALA A 16 23.18 -27.00 -25.21
N ALA A 17 23.11 -26.72 -26.51
CA ALA A 17 23.26 -27.74 -27.55
C ALA A 17 24.68 -28.33 -27.62
N GLN A 18 25.70 -27.54 -27.28
CA GLN A 18 27.11 -27.93 -27.32
C GLN A 18 27.55 -28.69 -26.06
N ASN A 19 26.84 -28.47 -24.94
CA ASN A 19 27.18 -29.04 -23.64
C ASN A 19 25.95 -29.72 -22.95
N PRO A 20 25.32 -30.72 -23.60
CA PRO A 20 24.07 -31.30 -23.09
C PRO A 20 24.25 -32.02 -21.72
N GLN A 21 25.43 -32.56 -21.46
CA GLN A 21 25.73 -33.20 -20.18
C GLN A 21 25.79 -32.18 -19.04
N LYS A 22 26.44 -31.01 -19.28
CA LYS A 22 26.51 -29.95 -18.28
C LYS A 22 25.16 -29.31 -18.03
N LEU A 23 24.35 -29.14 -19.07
CA LEU A 23 22.97 -28.67 -18.94
C LEU A 23 22.17 -29.64 -18.04
N LYS A 24 22.27 -30.95 -18.29
CA LYS A 24 21.56 -31.96 -17.49
C LYS A 24 22.03 -31.97 -16.03
N GLU A 25 23.33 -31.89 -15.78
CA GLU A 25 23.90 -31.80 -14.44
C GLU A 25 23.30 -30.62 -13.65
N LEU A 26 23.25 -29.43 -14.27
CA LEU A 26 22.71 -28.22 -13.62
C LEU A 26 21.19 -28.28 -13.43
N GLN A 27 20.45 -28.89 -14.35
CA GLN A 27 19.02 -29.13 -14.18
C GLN A 27 18.74 -30.08 -13.00
N ASP A 28 19.52 -31.17 -12.88
CA ASP A 28 19.36 -32.10 -11.76
C ASP A 28 19.74 -31.47 -10.42
N LEU A 29 20.78 -30.64 -10.41
CA LEU A 29 21.17 -29.85 -9.23
C LEU A 29 20.07 -28.88 -8.84
N PHE A 30 19.49 -28.17 -9.81
CA PHE A 30 18.36 -27.28 -9.55
C PHE A 30 17.18 -28.01 -8.89
N VAL A 31 16.81 -29.20 -9.41
CA VAL A 31 15.72 -29.99 -8.83
C VAL A 31 16.04 -30.41 -7.39
N GLN A 32 17.28 -30.86 -7.13
CA GLN A 32 17.72 -31.26 -5.79
C GLN A 32 17.62 -30.08 -4.80
N GLU A 33 18.16 -28.92 -5.17
CA GLU A 33 18.13 -27.75 -4.33
C GLU A 33 16.70 -27.19 -4.18
N ALA A 34 15.88 -27.23 -5.23
CA ALA A 34 14.50 -26.81 -5.17
C ALA A 34 13.65 -27.66 -4.21
N VAL A 35 13.85 -28.98 -4.20
CA VAL A 35 13.20 -29.90 -3.24
C VAL A 35 13.69 -29.60 -1.82
N ARG A 36 15.00 -29.48 -1.64
CA ARG A 36 15.62 -29.23 -0.33
C ARG A 36 15.14 -27.91 0.30
N ASN A 37 14.93 -26.88 -0.52
CA ASN A 37 14.57 -25.54 -0.08
C ASN A 37 13.06 -25.24 -0.23
N HIS A 38 12.23 -26.26 -0.45
CA HIS A 38 10.77 -26.12 -0.58
C HIS A 38 10.32 -25.10 -1.64
N VAL A 39 11.01 -25.05 -2.78
CA VAL A 39 10.71 -24.13 -3.88
C VAL A 39 9.51 -24.60 -4.71
N PHE A 40 9.23 -25.91 -4.74
CA PHE A 40 8.11 -26.44 -5.52
C PHE A 40 6.77 -26.37 -4.79
N PRO A 41 5.67 -26.19 -5.54
CA PRO A 41 5.59 -26.01 -6.99
C PRO A 41 6.09 -24.61 -7.42
N LEU A 42 6.73 -24.57 -8.60
CA LEU A 42 7.08 -23.27 -9.22
C LEU A 42 5.81 -22.50 -9.58
N ASP A 43 5.84 -21.20 -9.35
CA ASP A 43 4.70 -20.32 -9.60
C ASP A 43 5.12 -19.19 -10.56
N ASP A 44 4.70 -19.26 -11.80
CA ASP A 44 4.96 -18.28 -12.85
C ASP A 44 3.84 -17.23 -12.99
N ARG A 45 2.81 -17.31 -12.15
CA ARG A 45 1.74 -16.31 -12.10
C ARG A 45 2.32 -14.95 -11.76
N ARG A 46 1.74 -13.90 -12.32
CA ARG A 46 2.18 -12.51 -12.11
C ARG A 46 1.13 -11.73 -11.33
N VAL A 47 0.20 -11.10 -12.05
CA VAL A 47 -0.85 -10.27 -11.44
C VAL A 47 -1.85 -11.09 -10.62
N GLU A 48 -2.03 -12.35 -10.95
CA GLU A 48 -2.88 -13.30 -10.23
C GLU A 48 -2.45 -13.49 -8.78
N ARG A 49 -1.17 -13.23 -8.45
CA ARG A 49 -0.64 -13.32 -7.08
C ARG A 49 -1.24 -12.25 -6.15
N PHE A 50 -1.78 -11.17 -6.70
CA PHE A 50 -2.43 -10.12 -5.91
C PHE A 50 -3.86 -10.53 -5.48
N ASP A 51 -4.51 -11.47 -6.17
CA ASP A 51 -5.77 -12.06 -5.70
C ASP A 51 -5.49 -13.26 -4.79
N ALA A 52 -5.83 -13.13 -3.51
CA ALA A 52 -5.55 -14.16 -2.50
C ALA A 52 -6.21 -15.51 -2.87
N ARG A 53 -7.41 -15.50 -3.46
CA ARG A 53 -8.17 -16.71 -3.83
C ARG A 53 -7.48 -17.45 -4.98
N ILE A 54 -7.01 -16.72 -5.99
CA ILE A 54 -6.29 -17.30 -7.13
C ILE A 54 -4.91 -17.79 -6.70
N ALA A 55 -4.24 -17.05 -5.82
CA ALA A 55 -2.94 -17.42 -5.28
C ALA A 55 -3.00 -18.59 -4.29
N GLY A 56 -4.19 -18.97 -3.79
CA GLY A 56 -4.35 -20.01 -2.79
C GLY A 56 -3.92 -19.58 -1.38
N ARG A 57 -3.90 -18.26 -1.11
CA ARG A 57 -3.61 -17.70 0.22
C ARG A 57 -4.90 -17.44 0.99
N PRO A 58 -4.88 -17.43 2.33
CA PRO A 58 -6.02 -16.98 3.12
C PRO A 58 -6.44 -15.56 2.72
N ASP A 59 -7.74 -15.37 2.48
CA ASP A 59 -8.33 -14.04 2.32
C ASP A 59 -8.57 -13.46 3.72
N LEU A 60 -7.64 -12.63 4.18
CA LEU A 60 -7.68 -12.06 5.54
C LEU A 60 -8.75 -10.97 5.69
N VAL A 61 -9.18 -10.35 4.61
CA VAL A 61 -10.22 -9.32 4.63
C VAL A 61 -11.61 -9.94 4.45
N GLY A 62 -11.73 -10.93 3.58
CA GLY A 62 -13.00 -11.59 3.27
C GLY A 62 -14.02 -10.61 2.67
N SER A 63 -15.25 -10.68 3.16
CA SER A 63 -16.34 -9.81 2.73
C SER A 63 -16.48 -8.50 3.52
N ARG A 64 -15.50 -8.17 4.36
CA ARG A 64 -15.57 -6.96 5.19
C ARG A 64 -15.53 -5.70 4.34
N THR A 65 -16.42 -4.77 4.64
CA THR A 65 -16.50 -3.44 4.01
C THR A 65 -16.10 -2.33 4.96
N SER A 66 -15.85 -2.65 6.23
CA SER A 66 -15.36 -1.74 7.25
C SER A 66 -14.39 -2.44 8.21
N LEU A 67 -13.47 -1.68 8.77
CA LEU A 67 -12.56 -2.08 9.83
C LEU A 67 -12.63 -1.06 10.95
N THR A 68 -12.58 -1.54 12.19
CA THR A 68 -12.34 -0.71 13.37
C THR A 68 -10.88 -0.91 13.76
N LEU A 69 -10.15 0.19 13.84
CA LEU A 69 -8.73 0.23 14.15
C LEU A 69 -8.51 0.98 15.45
N HIS A 70 -7.42 0.68 16.13
CA HIS A 70 -7.06 1.30 17.40
C HIS A 70 -5.60 1.75 17.35
N GLU A 71 -5.28 2.77 18.11
CA GLU A 71 -3.91 3.26 18.30
C GLU A 71 -2.96 2.10 18.67
N GLY A 72 -1.77 2.12 18.10
CA GLY A 72 -0.75 1.10 18.28
C GLY A 72 -0.86 -0.11 17.35
N MET A 73 -1.86 -0.19 16.50
CA MET A 73 -1.91 -1.19 15.42
C MET A 73 -0.96 -0.74 14.31
N THR A 74 0.14 -1.47 14.11
CA THR A 74 1.19 -1.10 13.15
C THR A 74 1.57 -2.26 12.25
N GLY A 75 2.13 -1.96 11.08
CA GLY A 75 2.62 -2.96 10.13
C GLY A 75 1.51 -3.86 9.57
N ILE A 76 0.27 -3.38 9.53
CA ILE A 76 -0.83 -4.15 8.94
C ILE A 76 -0.58 -4.25 7.45
N SER A 77 -0.30 -5.46 6.97
CA SER A 77 -0.02 -5.68 5.55
C SER A 77 -1.20 -5.26 4.67
N GLU A 78 -0.91 -4.81 3.46
CA GLU A 78 -1.95 -4.38 2.51
C GLU A 78 -2.99 -5.48 2.23
N ASN A 79 -2.60 -6.76 2.34
CA ASN A 79 -3.50 -7.91 2.19
C ASN A 79 -4.46 -8.11 3.38
N ALA A 80 -4.15 -7.56 4.55
CA ALA A 80 -4.99 -7.62 5.75
C ALA A 80 -5.85 -6.35 5.92
N PHE A 81 -5.65 -5.36 5.08
CA PHE A 81 -6.41 -4.11 5.05
C PHE A 81 -7.41 -4.09 3.90
N ILE A 82 -8.52 -3.37 4.06
CA ILE A 82 -9.52 -3.23 2.98
C ILE A 82 -8.87 -2.56 1.77
N ASN A 83 -9.03 -3.16 0.61
CA ASN A 83 -8.54 -2.57 -0.63
C ASN A 83 -9.40 -1.34 -0.99
N ILE A 84 -8.84 -0.16 -0.81
CA ILE A 84 -9.48 1.14 -1.11
C ILE A 84 -9.07 1.70 -2.48
N LYS A 85 -8.18 1.03 -3.21
CA LYS A 85 -7.73 1.49 -4.53
C LYS A 85 -8.85 1.36 -5.57
N GLY A 86 -9.03 2.41 -6.38
CA GLY A 86 -10.08 2.47 -7.39
C GLY A 86 -11.50 2.47 -6.84
N ARG A 87 -11.69 2.95 -5.62
CA ARG A 87 -12.97 2.99 -4.90
C ARG A 87 -13.14 4.27 -4.11
N SER A 88 -14.39 4.66 -3.87
CA SER A 88 -14.73 5.64 -2.85
C SER A 88 -14.64 4.99 -1.47
N TYR A 89 -14.14 5.72 -0.50
CA TYR A 89 -14.01 5.27 0.88
C TYR A 89 -14.07 6.43 1.87
N ALA A 90 -14.25 6.12 3.13
CA ALA A 90 -14.22 7.07 4.21
C ALA A 90 -13.42 6.53 5.40
N VAL A 91 -12.81 7.46 6.14
CA VAL A 91 -12.13 7.21 7.41
C VAL A 91 -12.76 8.13 8.46
N THR A 92 -13.31 7.54 9.51
CA THR A 92 -13.76 8.29 10.68
C THR A 92 -12.79 8.05 11.82
N ALA A 93 -12.29 9.13 12.42
CA ALA A 93 -11.39 9.06 13.56
C ALA A 93 -11.94 9.89 14.72
N ASP A 94 -12.14 9.25 15.86
CA ASP A 94 -12.43 9.93 17.13
C ASP A 94 -11.10 10.20 17.83
N VAL A 95 -10.79 11.46 18.05
CA VAL A 95 -9.53 11.91 18.61
C VAL A 95 -9.76 12.80 19.83
N GLU A 96 -8.78 12.81 20.75
CA GLU A 96 -8.76 13.73 21.89
C GLU A 96 -7.54 14.63 21.76
N VAL A 97 -7.78 15.93 21.56
CA VAL A 97 -6.73 16.95 21.47
C VAL A 97 -6.40 17.47 22.86
N PRO A 98 -5.16 17.31 23.35
CA PRO A 98 -4.75 17.81 24.66
C PRO A 98 -4.65 19.35 24.69
N PRO A 99 -4.58 19.98 25.89
CA PRO A 99 -4.48 21.44 26.02
C PRO A 99 -3.29 22.08 25.27
N GLY A 100 -2.22 21.32 25.02
CA GLY A 100 -1.05 21.79 24.27
C GLY A 100 -1.16 21.64 22.74
N GLY A 101 -2.31 21.19 22.23
CA GLY A 101 -2.49 20.82 20.84
C GLY A 101 -1.98 19.41 20.54
N ALA A 102 -2.20 18.92 19.32
CA ALA A 102 -1.78 17.59 18.90
C ALA A 102 -0.92 17.65 17.63
N ASN A 103 0.04 16.72 17.57
CA ASN A 103 0.85 16.43 16.38
C ASN A 103 1.03 14.91 16.32
N GLY A 104 0.98 14.34 15.13
CA GLY A 104 1.18 12.91 14.93
C GLY A 104 0.26 12.35 13.87
N VAL A 105 0.52 11.11 13.47
CA VAL A 105 -0.29 10.38 12.51
C VAL A 105 -1.53 9.81 13.21
N ILE A 106 -2.67 9.89 12.54
CA ILE A 106 -3.91 9.24 12.96
C ILE A 106 -3.98 7.87 12.28
N LEU A 107 -3.81 7.86 10.96
CA LEU A 107 -3.83 6.65 10.15
C LEU A 107 -2.99 6.90 8.89
N ALA A 108 -2.04 6.02 8.60
CA ALA A 108 -1.26 6.04 7.38
C ALA A 108 -1.34 4.68 6.67
N GLN A 109 -1.26 4.67 5.38
CA GLN A 109 -1.06 3.48 4.56
C GLN A 109 0.04 3.74 3.56
N ALA A 110 1.11 2.94 3.66
CA ALA A 110 2.34 3.09 2.90
C ALA A 110 2.94 4.50 3.05
N GLY A 111 3.89 4.93 2.22
CA GLY A 111 4.65 6.14 2.56
C GLY A 111 5.29 6.81 1.35
N ARG A 112 6.63 6.79 1.31
CA ARG A 112 7.43 7.58 0.38
C ARG A 112 7.14 7.31 -1.09
N PHE A 113 6.92 6.05 -1.45
CA PHE A 113 6.76 5.60 -2.84
C PHE A 113 5.31 5.47 -3.30
N GLY A 114 4.37 5.81 -2.45
CA GLY A 114 2.94 5.84 -2.73
C GLY A 114 2.15 5.57 -1.47
N GLY A 115 0.96 6.12 -1.36
CA GLY A 115 0.13 5.93 -0.18
C GLY A 115 -0.65 7.18 0.22
N TRP A 116 -1.09 7.20 1.46
CA TRP A 116 -1.81 8.34 2.02
C TRP A 116 -1.68 8.37 3.54
N SER A 117 -1.84 9.55 4.11
CA SER A 117 -1.77 9.73 5.56
C SER A 117 -2.75 10.79 6.03
N LEU A 118 -3.55 10.44 7.04
CA LEU A 118 -4.37 11.36 7.83
C LEU A 118 -3.60 11.66 9.13
N TYR A 119 -3.26 12.92 9.35
CA TYR A 119 -2.39 13.31 10.46
C TYR A 119 -2.71 14.70 11.00
N MET A 120 -2.17 15.00 12.18
CA MET A 120 -2.20 16.33 12.77
C MET A 120 -0.80 16.95 12.77
N LYS A 121 -0.71 18.23 12.38
CA LYS A 121 0.53 19.01 12.44
C LYS A 121 0.21 20.47 12.78
N GLY A 122 0.87 21.00 13.81
CA GLY A 122 0.60 22.34 14.31
C GLY A 122 -0.86 22.49 14.79
N GLY A 123 -1.44 21.44 15.36
CA GLY A 123 -2.84 21.37 15.78
C GLY A 123 -3.87 21.27 14.65
N ARG A 124 -3.45 21.33 13.39
CA ARG A 124 -4.34 21.24 12.22
C ARG A 124 -4.41 19.82 11.71
N VAL A 125 -5.56 19.42 11.21
CA VAL A 125 -5.76 18.14 10.54
C VAL A 125 -5.35 18.28 9.09
N HIS A 126 -4.64 17.28 8.61
CA HIS A 126 -4.19 17.15 7.22
C HIS A 126 -4.47 15.76 6.72
N GLU A 127 -4.79 15.65 5.46
CA GLU A 127 -4.67 14.41 4.71
C GLU A 127 -3.80 14.67 3.48
N VAL A 128 -2.91 13.75 3.19
CA VAL A 128 -2.06 13.77 2.02
C VAL A 128 -2.20 12.47 1.25
N TYR A 129 -2.49 12.59 -0.04
CA TYR A 129 -2.41 11.50 -0.99
C TYR A 129 -1.10 11.61 -1.79
N ASN A 130 -0.30 10.55 -1.78
CA ASN A 130 0.99 10.46 -2.46
C ASN A 130 0.90 9.51 -3.66
N PHE A 131 0.96 10.05 -4.86
CA PHE A 131 0.99 9.27 -6.09
C PHE A 131 2.43 8.93 -6.48
N GLY A 132 2.90 7.75 -6.11
CA GLY A 132 4.19 7.18 -6.54
C GLY A 132 5.42 8.01 -6.16
N GLY A 133 5.35 8.87 -5.13
CA GLY A 133 6.42 9.80 -4.78
C GLY A 133 6.59 10.97 -5.75
N LEU A 134 5.78 11.03 -6.81
CA LEU A 134 5.89 12.01 -7.89
C LEU A 134 4.98 13.21 -7.69
N GLU A 135 3.80 12.98 -7.12
CA GLU A 135 2.77 14.00 -6.96
C GLU A 135 2.08 13.81 -5.60
N ARG A 136 1.91 14.91 -4.87
CA ARG A 136 1.21 14.92 -3.59
C ARG A 136 0.08 15.91 -3.61
N THR A 137 -1.11 15.45 -3.23
CA THR A 137 -2.28 16.29 -2.99
C THR A 137 -2.53 16.34 -1.51
N THR A 138 -2.69 17.53 -0.96
CA THR A 138 -2.95 17.70 0.48
C THR A 138 -4.23 18.50 0.68
N VAL A 139 -5.09 18.02 1.57
CA VAL A 139 -6.23 18.79 2.10
C VAL A 139 -5.97 19.05 3.59
N SER A 140 -6.37 20.24 4.06
CA SER A 140 -6.06 20.65 5.44
C SER A 140 -7.19 21.45 6.06
N SER A 141 -7.37 21.32 7.39
CA SER A 141 -8.23 22.23 8.12
C SER A 141 -7.63 23.65 8.12
N PRO A 142 -8.45 24.71 7.99
CA PRO A 142 -7.96 26.10 7.94
C PRO A 142 -7.38 26.56 9.28
N GLN A 143 -7.83 25.97 10.38
CA GLN A 143 -7.46 26.33 11.74
C GLN A 143 -7.04 25.10 12.55
N ALA A 144 -6.27 25.30 13.61
CA ALA A 144 -5.99 24.30 14.60
C ALA A 144 -7.28 23.89 15.35
N LEU A 145 -7.39 22.62 15.69
CA LEU A 145 -8.48 22.13 16.53
C LEU A 145 -8.24 22.58 17.98
N PRO A 146 -9.27 23.07 18.67
CA PRO A 146 -9.18 23.37 20.09
C PRO A 146 -8.96 22.07 20.89
N PRO A 147 -8.51 22.17 22.15
CA PRO A 147 -8.48 21.04 23.05
C PRO A 147 -9.87 20.42 23.25
N GLY A 148 -9.92 19.10 23.35
CA GLY A 148 -11.17 18.34 23.54
C GLY A 148 -11.33 17.20 22.57
N ARG A 149 -12.51 16.59 22.59
CA ARG A 149 -12.87 15.48 21.69
C ARG A 149 -13.38 16.03 20.37
N HIS A 150 -12.92 15.40 19.29
CA HIS A 150 -13.32 15.72 17.93
C HIS A 150 -13.54 14.46 17.13
N THR A 151 -14.49 14.51 16.21
CA THR A 151 -14.68 13.50 15.19
C THR A 151 -14.18 14.07 13.85
N ILE A 152 -13.14 13.44 13.30
CA ILE A 152 -12.57 13.76 12.00
C ILE A 152 -13.13 12.77 10.98
N LEU A 153 -13.72 13.27 9.89
CA LEU A 153 -14.17 12.46 8.78
C LEU A 153 -13.38 12.85 7.53
N TYR A 154 -12.66 11.89 6.97
CA TYR A 154 -12.06 11.99 5.65
C TYR A 154 -12.86 11.14 4.68
N GLU A 155 -13.23 11.71 3.54
CA GLU A 155 -13.94 11.04 2.46
C GLU A 155 -13.16 11.19 1.15
N PHE A 156 -13.01 10.10 0.43
CA PHE A 156 -12.51 10.10 -0.93
C PHE A 156 -13.58 9.62 -1.88
N ALA A 157 -14.02 10.51 -2.77
CA ALA A 157 -14.98 10.20 -3.83
C ALA A 157 -14.22 9.88 -5.13
N TYR A 158 -14.12 8.61 -5.47
CA TYR A 158 -13.47 8.14 -6.69
C TYR A 158 -14.31 8.44 -7.92
N ASP A 159 -13.69 8.92 -9.00
CA ASP A 159 -14.40 9.28 -10.24
C ASP A 159 -14.96 8.09 -11.01
N GLY A 160 -14.50 6.88 -10.70
CA GLY A 160 -14.85 5.68 -11.46
C GLY A 160 -14.06 5.55 -12.77
N GLY A 161 -14.54 4.68 -13.64
CA GLY A 161 -13.92 4.42 -14.93
C GLY A 161 -12.77 3.41 -14.83
N LYS A 162 -11.58 3.79 -15.31
CA LYS A 162 -10.41 2.91 -15.36
C LYS A 162 -9.59 2.98 -14.05
N PRO A 163 -8.85 1.92 -13.70
CA PRO A 163 -7.90 1.96 -12.58
C PRO A 163 -6.94 3.15 -12.68
N GLY A 164 -6.69 3.82 -11.56
CA GLY A 164 -5.83 5.00 -11.51
C GLY A 164 -6.51 6.33 -11.84
N SER A 165 -7.82 6.34 -12.08
CA SER A 165 -8.58 7.60 -12.18
C SER A 165 -8.47 8.40 -10.89
N GLY A 166 -8.73 9.69 -10.99
CA GLY A 166 -8.68 10.60 -9.84
C GLY A 166 -9.91 10.51 -8.94
N GLY A 167 -10.02 11.49 -8.07
CA GLY A 167 -11.13 11.63 -7.15
C GLY A 167 -11.09 12.95 -6.41
N THR A 168 -12.07 13.18 -5.55
CA THR A 168 -12.14 14.34 -4.68
C THR A 168 -11.98 13.91 -3.23
N SER A 169 -10.98 14.47 -2.55
CA SER A 169 -10.76 14.36 -1.11
C SER A 169 -11.56 15.42 -0.38
N ARG A 170 -12.30 15.04 0.66
CA ARG A 170 -13.03 15.97 1.54
C ARG A 170 -12.69 15.69 2.98
N LEU A 171 -12.38 16.73 3.72
CA LEU A 171 -12.09 16.68 5.14
C LEU A 171 -13.18 17.42 5.91
N SER A 172 -13.73 16.77 6.92
CA SER A 172 -14.73 17.34 7.83
C SER A 172 -14.29 17.13 9.29
N VAL A 173 -14.62 18.07 10.14
CA VAL A 173 -14.41 18.03 11.60
C VAL A 173 -15.72 18.39 12.28
N ASP A 174 -16.15 17.56 13.21
CA ASP A 174 -17.39 17.70 13.99
C ASP A 174 -18.60 17.98 13.08
N GLY A 175 -18.67 17.23 11.95
CA GLY A 175 -19.76 17.32 10.99
C GLY A 175 -19.69 18.53 10.04
N LYS A 176 -18.65 19.38 10.11
CA LYS A 176 -18.47 20.52 9.22
C LYS A 176 -17.34 20.26 8.24
N THR A 177 -17.57 20.42 6.95
CA THR A 177 -16.52 20.36 5.93
C THR A 177 -15.53 21.51 6.14
N VAL A 178 -14.26 21.18 6.26
CA VAL A 178 -13.16 22.12 6.53
C VAL A 178 -12.17 22.24 5.36
N GLY A 179 -12.23 21.32 4.41
CA GLY A 179 -11.37 21.35 3.22
C GLY A 179 -11.81 20.36 2.16
N GLU A 180 -11.45 20.68 0.92
CA GLU A 180 -11.63 19.80 -0.24
C GLU A 180 -10.44 19.97 -1.18
N ALA A 181 -10.01 18.88 -1.81
CA ALA A 181 -8.94 18.90 -2.79
C ALA A 181 -9.19 17.89 -3.91
N ARG A 182 -8.71 18.20 -5.08
CA ARG A 182 -8.75 17.30 -6.23
C ARG A 182 -7.50 16.46 -6.30
N VAL A 183 -7.65 15.15 -6.24
CA VAL A 183 -6.59 14.16 -6.52
C VAL A 183 -6.67 13.82 -8.01
N PRO A 184 -5.69 14.22 -8.85
CA PRO A 184 -5.81 14.05 -10.31
C PRO A 184 -5.78 12.60 -10.76
N ARG A 185 -5.05 11.74 -10.04
CA ARG A 185 -4.86 10.32 -10.32
C ARG A 185 -4.51 9.54 -9.06
N THR A 186 -4.83 8.26 -9.04
CA THR A 186 -4.60 7.39 -7.89
C THR A 186 -3.73 6.19 -8.24
N MET A 187 -3.12 5.58 -7.23
CA MET A 187 -2.37 4.32 -7.39
C MET A 187 -3.34 3.19 -7.78
N PRO A 188 -3.12 2.50 -8.92
CA PRO A 188 -4.10 1.55 -9.44
C PRO A 188 -4.07 0.18 -8.75
N PHE A 189 -2.89 -0.30 -8.30
CA PHE A 189 -2.73 -1.71 -7.93
C PHE A 189 -2.16 -1.92 -6.52
N VAL A 190 -1.06 -1.28 -6.18
CA VAL A 190 -0.34 -1.42 -4.91
C VAL A 190 0.21 -0.07 -4.48
N TYR A 191 0.21 0.23 -3.19
CA TYR A 191 0.86 1.43 -2.65
C TYR A 191 2.34 1.18 -2.40
N SER A 192 2.66 0.14 -1.62
CA SER A 192 4.01 -0.28 -1.31
C SER A 192 4.08 -1.80 -1.15
N ALA A 193 5.25 -2.38 -1.42
CA ALA A 193 5.52 -3.78 -1.14
C ALA A 193 6.04 -3.99 0.30
N ASP A 194 6.57 -2.94 0.92
CA ASP A 194 7.33 -2.99 2.16
C ASP A 194 6.56 -2.36 3.33
N GLU A 195 5.80 -1.31 3.05
CA GLU A 195 5.08 -0.51 4.04
C GLU A 195 3.63 -0.94 4.16
N GLY A 196 3.13 -1.04 5.38
CA GLY A 196 1.77 -1.43 5.72
C GLY A 196 0.84 -0.27 6.05
N VAL A 197 -0.09 -0.55 6.96
CA VAL A 197 -0.98 0.44 7.56
C VAL A 197 -0.61 0.59 9.02
N ASP A 198 -0.52 1.83 9.48
CA ASP A 198 -0.16 2.21 10.84
C ASP A 198 -1.19 3.16 11.45
N VAL A 199 -1.50 2.96 12.73
CA VAL A 199 -2.51 3.72 13.49
C VAL A 199 -1.86 4.41 14.68
N GLY A 200 -1.97 5.72 14.76
CA GLY A 200 -1.40 6.54 15.84
C GLY A 200 0.09 6.82 15.70
N MET A 201 0.73 6.24 14.70
CA MET A 201 2.13 6.47 14.37
C MET A 201 2.37 6.18 12.89
N ASP A 202 3.55 6.52 12.41
CA ASP A 202 4.09 6.12 11.12
C ASP A 202 5.55 5.74 11.37
N ASN A 203 5.95 4.56 10.95
CA ASN A 203 7.27 4.00 11.25
C ASN A 203 8.36 4.46 10.27
N GLU A 204 8.06 5.40 9.36
CA GLU A 204 8.98 5.89 8.34
C GLU A 204 9.23 7.39 8.36
#